data_fe5b44fcf94d95c3f6e15b4c5cbf9b25
#
_entry.id   fe5b44fcf94d95c3f6e15b4c5cbf9b25
#
_cell.length_a   1.000
_cell.length_b   1.000
_cell.length_c   1.000
_cell.angle_alpha   90.00
_cell.angle_beta   90.00
_cell.angle_gamma   90.00
#
_symmetry.space_group_name_H-M   'P 1'
#
loop_
_entity.id
_entity.type
_entity.pdbx_description
1 polymer ?
#
loop_
_entity_poly.entity_id
_entity_poly.type
_entity_poly.pdbx_seq_one_letter_code
_entity_poly.pdbx_strand_id
1 'polypeptide(L)' 'MGTAESQVTGQDTKAKMIELKQMFDEGLITGAELAAKKAELLKNM' A
#
# COMPACT_ATOMS: atom_id res chain seq x y z
N MET A 1 -1.52 9.75 21.33
CA MET A 1 -1.39 9.45 20.97
C MET A 1 -0.99 8.71 20.06
N GLY A 2 -0.28 8.55 19.65
CA GLY A 2 0.37 7.82 18.69
C GLY A 2 -0.16 6.50 18.46
N THR A 3 -1.36 6.43 18.57
CA THR A 3 -1.93 5.17 18.43
C THR A 3 -1.84 4.68 17.05
N ALA A 4 -1.57 5.52 16.16
CA ALA A 4 -1.58 5.10 14.78
C ALA A 4 -0.64 3.96 14.55
N GLU A 5 0.46 3.97 15.21
CA GLU A 5 1.42 2.97 14.88
C GLU A 5 0.97 1.61 15.26
N SER A 6 0.09 1.48 16.16
CA SER A 6 -0.29 0.15 16.52
C SER A 6 -1.13 -0.47 15.45
N GLN A 7 -1.53 0.30 14.48
CA GLN A 7 -2.35 -0.27 13.49
C GLN A 7 -1.65 -0.71 12.29
N VAL A 8 -0.41 -0.88 12.34
CA VAL A 8 0.29 -1.28 11.14
C VAL A 8 -0.03 -2.65 10.70
N THR A 9 -1.13 -3.15 11.04
CA THR A 9 -1.44 -4.47 10.61
C THR A 9 -2.23 -4.38 9.33
N GLY A 10 -3.11 -5.27 9.14
CA GLY A 10 -3.81 -5.43 7.89
C GLY A 10 -4.49 -4.19 7.39
N GLN A 11 -5.02 -3.38 8.30
CA GLN A 11 -5.74 -2.22 7.83
C GLN A 11 -4.85 -1.21 7.17
N ASP A 12 -3.67 -1.02 7.73
CA ASP A 12 -2.75 -0.07 7.16
C ASP A 12 -2.30 -0.55 5.79
N THR A 13 -1.99 -1.83 5.69
CA THR A 13 -1.60 -2.41 4.42
C THR A 13 -2.71 -2.28 3.40
N LYS A 14 -3.90 -2.52 3.83
CA LYS A 14 -5.02 -2.44 2.92
C LYS A 14 -5.20 -1.03 2.39
N ALA A 15 -5.05 -0.05 3.25
CA ALA A 15 -5.19 1.33 2.81
C ALA A 15 -4.11 1.67 1.80
N LYS A 16 -2.91 1.19 2.02
CA LYS A 16 -1.84 1.45 1.08
C LYS A 16 -2.12 0.81 -0.27
N MET A 17 -2.66 -0.38 -0.25
CA MET A 17 -2.97 -1.04 -1.50
C MET A 17 -4.03 -0.30 -2.28
N ILE A 18 -5.00 0.25 -1.60
CA ILE A 18 -6.03 1.02 -2.26
C ILE A 18 -5.42 2.27 -2.88
N GLU A 19 -4.52 2.92 -2.15
CA GLU A 19 -3.85 4.08 -2.69
C GLU A 19 -3.05 3.74 -3.92
N LEU A 20 -2.33 2.64 -3.87
CA LEU A 20 -1.53 2.23 -5.00
C LEU A 20 -2.40 1.95 -6.22
N LYS A 21 -3.51 1.32 -5.97
CA LYS A 21 -4.42 1.02 -7.05
C LYS A 21 -4.95 2.29 -7.70
N GLN A 22 -5.27 3.26 -6.87
CA GLN A 22 -5.76 4.52 -7.39
C GLN A 22 -4.69 5.23 -8.20
N MET A 23 -3.47 5.21 -7.72
CA MET A 23 -2.39 5.85 -8.44
C MET A 23 -2.17 5.18 -9.79
N PHE A 24 -2.27 3.86 -9.81
CA PHE A 24 -2.13 3.15 -11.06
C PHE A 24 -3.27 3.52 -12.02
N ASP A 25 -4.45 3.60 -11.47
CA ASP A 25 -5.63 3.92 -12.25
C ASP A 25 -5.51 5.30 -12.86
N GLU A 26 -4.89 6.21 -12.15
CA GLU A 26 -4.71 7.57 -12.63
C GLU A 26 -3.49 7.72 -13.51
N GLY A 27 -2.74 6.66 -13.68
CA GLY A 27 -1.58 6.72 -14.53
C GLY A 27 -0.35 7.31 -13.87
N LEU A 28 -0.35 7.42 -12.55
CA LEU A 28 0.78 7.97 -11.85
C LEU A 28 1.92 6.98 -11.69
N ILE A 29 1.60 5.70 -11.67
CA ILE A 29 2.63 4.68 -11.57
C ILE A 29 2.34 3.61 -12.60
N THR A 30 3.37 2.83 -12.93
CA THR A 30 3.20 1.78 -13.91
C THR A 30 2.79 0.48 -13.23
N GLY A 31 2.41 -0.49 -14.02
CA GLY A 31 2.05 -1.78 -13.47
C GLY A 31 3.21 -2.43 -12.76
N ALA A 32 4.41 -2.26 -13.28
CA ALA A 32 5.58 -2.82 -12.62
C ALA A 32 5.80 -2.20 -11.25
N GLU A 33 5.59 -0.89 -11.18
CA GLU A 33 5.74 -0.21 -9.91
C GLU A 33 4.65 -0.63 -8.93
N LEU A 34 3.46 -0.80 -9.43
CA LEU A 34 2.37 -1.23 -8.59
C LEU A 34 2.69 -2.60 -7.99
N ALA A 35 3.16 -3.51 -8.82
CA ALA A 35 3.48 -4.85 -8.35
C ALA A 35 4.60 -4.82 -7.33
N ALA A 36 5.60 -3.99 -7.56
CA ALA A 36 6.71 -3.90 -6.63
C ALA A 36 6.26 -3.38 -5.28
N LYS A 37 5.40 -2.38 -5.29
CA LYS A 37 4.91 -1.82 -4.04
C LYS A 37 4.03 -2.81 -3.31
N LYS A 38 3.22 -3.52 -4.03
CA LYS A 38 2.37 -4.52 -3.41
C LYS A 38 3.22 -5.61 -2.75
N ALA A 39 4.26 -6.03 -3.44
CA ALA A 39 5.12 -7.05 -2.88
C ALA A 39 5.79 -6.56 -1.60
N GLU A 40 6.18 -5.30 -1.59
CA GLU A 40 6.77 -4.74 -0.40
C GLU A 40 5.80 -4.74 0.77
N LEU A 41 4.57 -4.36 0.51
CA LEU A 41 3.58 -4.34 1.56
C LEU A 41 3.33 -5.73 2.12
N LEU A 42 3.24 -6.69 1.25
CA LEU A 42 3.02 -8.06 1.69
C LEU A 42 4.20 -8.60 2.47
N LYS A 43 5.39 -8.15 2.12
CA LYS A 43 6.56 -8.59 2.80
C LYS A 43 6.60 -8.07 4.24
N ASN A 44 6.03 -6.91 4.45
CA ASN A 44 6.03 -6.31 5.76
C ASN A 44 4.89 -6.75 6.64
N MET A 45 4.04 -7.58 6.18
CA MET A 45 2.96 -8.08 6.99
C MET A 45 3.45 -9.16 7.99
#